data_ba6143397314c47f6d95b00e0ee4ed3d
#
_entry.id   ba6143397314c47f6d95b00e0ee4ed3d
#
_cell.length_a   1.000
_cell.length_b   1.000
_cell.length_c   1.000
_cell.angle_alpha   90.00
_cell.angle_beta   90.00
_cell.angle_gamma   90.00
#
_symmetry.space_group_name_H-M   'P 1'
#
loop_
_entity.id
_entity.type
_entity.pdbx_description
1 polymer ?
#
loop_
_entity_poly.entity_id
_entity_poly.type
_entity_poly.pdbx_seq_one_letter_code
_entity_poly.pdbx_strand_id
1 'polypeptide(L)'
;MIALSLAEIAEVVGGQTYDIPDPSVRVTGPVVRDSREAGPGSLFVAFVGERVDGHDFARQVVETGAVAVLASRPVGVPAIVVEDVQTALGALARHVVAKLGTTLVALTGSAGKTSTKDLIAQVLQRKAPTVWTPGSLNNEIGLPLTALGATEETRFLVLEMGARGIGHIRYLAGLTPPKIGLVLNVGSAHIGEFGGREQIALAKGELVEALPEEGAAILNADDPLVRAMASRTKAKVILFGESGEADVRAENVRLTDSGQPAFRLHTPSGASDVTMRLYGEHHVSNALAAAAVAHELGMSAEEIATALSEAGSLSRWRMEVTERPDGVTIVNDAYNANPESMRAALRALAAMGNGRRTWAVLGKMAELGDEALAEHDAVGRLAVRLNVSKLVAVGGREASWLQLGAYNEGSWGEESVHVSDAQAAVDLLRSELRPGDVVLVKASRSVGLESVAQALLDSGVEGEVAAR
;
A
#
# COMPACT_ATOMS: atom_id res chain seq x y z
N MET A 1 -15.43 14.60 6.60
CA MET A 1 -14.67 15.87 6.71
C MET A 1 -15.26 16.68 7.84
N ILE A 2 -14.49 17.63 8.46
CA ILE A 2 -15.08 18.66 9.32
C ILE A 2 -16.11 19.46 8.52
N ALA A 3 -17.19 19.87 9.17
CA ALA A 3 -18.25 20.59 8.47
C ALA A 3 -17.79 22.02 8.11
N LEU A 4 -17.68 22.33 6.81
CA LEU A 4 -17.35 23.64 6.25
C LEU A 4 -18.51 24.13 5.38
N SER A 5 -18.82 25.43 5.42
CA SER A 5 -19.78 26.03 4.50
C SER A 5 -19.22 26.12 3.08
N LEU A 6 -20.10 26.19 2.09
CA LEU A 6 -19.70 26.37 0.68
C LEU A 6 -18.93 27.69 0.49
N ALA A 7 -19.28 28.74 1.26
CA ALA A 7 -18.53 29.99 1.26
C ALA A 7 -17.09 29.81 1.79
N GLU A 8 -16.90 29.12 2.93
CA GLU A 8 -15.57 28.81 3.47
C GLU A 8 -14.74 27.96 2.48
N ILE A 9 -15.37 26.97 1.86
CA ILE A 9 -14.68 26.13 0.86
C ILE A 9 -14.25 26.96 -0.35
N ALA A 10 -15.15 27.80 -0.89
CA ALA A 10 -14.84 28.67 -2.03
C ALA A 10 -13.66 29.62 -1.72
N GLU A 11 -13.63 30.20 -0.53
CA GLU A 11 -12.53 31.06 -0.07
C GLU A 11 -11.20 30.27 0.01
N VAL A 12 -11.21 29.09 0.65
CA VAL A 12 -10.02 28.24 0.83
C VAL A 12 -9.42 27.79 -0.48
N VAL A 13 -10.28 27.46 -1.47
CA VAL A 13 -9.81 26.97 -2.78
C VAL A 13 -9.62 28.08 -3.82
N GLY A 14 -9.91 29.35 -3.46
CA GLY A 14 -9.86 30.48 -4.40
C GLY A 14 -10.88 30.35 -5.53
N GLY A 15 -12.02 29.70 -5.28
CA GLY A 15 -13.05 29.41 -6.28
C GLY A 15 -14.18 30.43 -6.30
N GLN A 16 -14.93 30.39 -7.41
CA GLN A 16 -16.17 31.18 -7.57
C GLN A 16 -17.39 30.28 -7.41
N THR A 17 -18.43 30.79 -6.74
CA THR A 17 -19.69 30.08 -6.55
C THR A 17 -20.61 30.28 -7.74
N TYR A 18 -21.20 29.19 -8.27
CA TYR A 18 -22.18 29.19 -9.34
C TYR A 18 -23.41 28.38 -8.92
N ASP A 19 -24.60 28.89 -9.21
CA ASP A 19 -25.89 28.23 -8.94
C ASP A 19 -26.04 27.78 -7.47
N ILE A 20 -25.38 28.47 -6.52
CA ILE A 20 -25.47 28.21 -5.07
C ILE A 20 -26.47 29.20 -4.47
N PRO A 21 -27.71 28.76 -4.11
CA PRO A 21 -28.71 29.65 -3.55
C PRO A 21 -28.36 30.16 -2.15
N ASP A 22 -27.71 29.31 -1.35
CA ASP A 22 -27.30 29.62 0.02
C ASP A 22 -25.83 29.14 0.26
N PRO A 23 -24.86 30.08 0.25
CA PRO A 23 -23.47 29.77 0.50
C PRO A 23 -23.16 29.30 1.93
N SER A 24 -24.11 29.45 2.88
CA SER A 24 -23.96 28.99 4.26
C SER A 24 -24.21 27.48 4.43
N VAL A 25 -24.76 26.81 3.43
CA VAL A 25 -24.93 25.36 3.40
C VAL A 25 -23.59 24.67 3.66
N ARG A 26 -23.59 23.68 4.55
CA ARG A 26 -22.37 22.99 4.97
C ARG A 26 -22.22 21.64 4.29
N VAL A 27 -21.02 21.31 3.90
CA VAL A 27 -20.61 19.94 3.54
C VAL A 27 -20.47 19.14 4.83
N THR A 28 -21.34 18.19 5.06
CA THR A 28 -21.37 17.32 6.25
C THR A 28 -21.08 15.87 5.92
N GLY A 29 -21.20 15.52 4.63
CA GLY A 29 -20.88 14.22 4.10
C GLY A 29 -19.41 14.11 3.61
N PRO A 30 -19.05 13.02 2.94
CA PRO A 30 -17.71 12.81 2.40
C PRO A 30 -17.41 13.71 1.20
N VAL A 31 -16.12 13.96 0.97
CA VAL A 31 -15.62 14.50 -0.31
C VAL A 31 -15.28 13.31 -1.20
N VAL A 32 -15.94 13.23 -2.36
CA VAL A 32 -15.86 12.06 -3.24
C VAL A 32 -15.55 12.45 -4.69
N ARG A 33 -14.89 11.56 -5.42
CA ARG A 33 -14.61 11.69 -6.86
C ARG A 33 -15.35 10.67 -7.72
N ASP A 34 -15.85 9.61 -7.10
CA ASP A 34 -16.68 8.61 -7.75
C ASP A 34 -18.16 8.97 -7.55
N SER A 35 -18.88 9.19 -8.64
CA SER A 35 -20.29 9.59 -8.59
C SER A 35 -21.18 8.55 -7.88
N ARG A 36 -20.75 7.29 -7.82
CA ARG A 36 -21.46 6.20 -7.12
C ARG A 36 -21.34 6.30 -5.59
N GLU A 37 -20.36 7.03 -5.10
CA GLU A 37 -20.12 7.27 -3.67
C GLU A 37 -20.77 8.57 -3.18
N ALA A 38 -21.32 9.38 -4.10
CA ALA A 38 -22.01 10.62 -3.76
C ALA A 38 -23.31 10.32 -3.00
N GLY A 39 -23.58 11.12 -1.98
CA GLY A 39 -24.76 10.98 -1.15
C GLY A 39 -25.06 12.26 -0.34
N PRO A 40 -26.01 12.19 0.61
CA PRO A 40 -26.45 13.35 1.37
C PRO A 40 -25.29 14.11 2.04
N GLY A 41 -25.21 15.41 1.80
CA GLY A 41 -24.23 16.29 2.39
C GLY A 41 -22.81 16.21 1.78
N SER A 42 -22.59 15.40 0.75
CA SER A 42 -21.27 15.24 0.14
C SER A 42 -20.86 16.43 -0.74
N LEU A 43 -19.55 16.57 -0.95
CA LEU A 43 -18.96 17.41 -1.99
C LEU A 43 -18.39 16.49 -3.07
N PHE A 44 -18.89 16.62 -4.29
CA PHE A 44 -18.36 15.88 -5.42
C PHE A 44 -17.24 16.65 -6.11
N VAL A 45 -16.13 15.96 -6.43
CA VAL A 45 -14.96 16.56 -7.10
C VAL A 45 -14.91 16.06 -8.53
N ALA A 46 -15.18 16.94 -9.48
CA ALA A 46 -15.28 16.62 -10.90
C ALA A 46 -13.91 16.71 -11.58
N PHE A 47 -13.25 15.56 -11.75
CA PHE A 47 -12.02 15.46 -12.55
C PHE A 47 -12.33 15.14 -14.02
N VAL A 48 -11.52 15.67 -14.92
CA VAL A 48 -11.46 15.22 -16.31
C VAL A 48 -10.52 14.01 -16.37
N GLY A 49 -11.07 12.84 -16.61
CA GLY A 49 -10.31 11.61 -16.78
C GLY A 49 -10.03 11.29 -18.25
N GLU A 50 -9.19 10.29 -18.51
CA GLU A 50 -8.84 9.87 -19.89
C GLU A 50 -10.05 9.33 -20.69
N ARG A 51 -11.03 8.72 -20.04
CA ARG A 51 -12.19 8.08 -20.67
C ARG A 51 -13.51 8.71 -20.31
N VAL A 52 -13.59 9.41 -19.21
CA VAL A 52 -14.83 9.93 -18.62
C VAL A 52 -14.57 11.30 -18.03
N ASP A 53 -15.43 12.26 -18.30
CA ASP A 53 -15.41 13.57 -17.68
C ASP A 53 -16.34 13.59 -16.44
N GLY A 54 -15.77 13.83 -15.25
CA GLY A 54 -16.51 13.89 -14.00
C GLY A 54 -17.61 14.96 -13.99
N HIS A 55 -17.46 16.04 -14.75
CA HIS A 55 -18.44 17.12 -14.88
C HIS A 55 -19.79 16.62 -15.43
N ASP A 56 -19.80 15.56 -16.23
CA ASP A 56 -21.02 15.00 -16.83
C ASP A 56 -21.95 14.38 -15.79
N PHE A 57 -21.41 14.01 -14.60
CA PHE A 57 -22.19 13.46 -13.48
C PHE A 57 -22.73 14.52 -12.52
N ALA A 58 -22.43 15.80 -12.71
CA ALA A 58 -22.77 16.88 -11.78
C ALA A 58 -24.24 16.89 -11.37
N ARG A 59 -25.17 16.77 -12.34
CA ARG A 59 -26.61 16.72 -12.07
C ARG A 59 -26.99 15.50 -11.26
N GLN A 60 -26.51 14.31 -11.66
CA GLN A 60 -26.78 13.05 -10.99
C GLN A 60 -26.37 13.08 -9.51
N VAL A 61 -25.15 13.56 -9.21
CA VAL A 61 -24.65 13.58 -7.82
C VAL A 61 -25.42 14.56 -6.93
N VAL A 62 -25.88 15.68 -7.47
CA VAL A 62 -26.75 16.62 -6.72
C VAL A 62 -28.13 16.00 -6.46
N GLU A 63 -28.70 15.28 -7.43
CA GLU A 63 -29.94 14.54 -7.25
C GLU A 63 -29.82 13.43 -6.20
N THR A 64 -28.63 12.84 -5.99
CA THR A 64 -28.37 11.86 -4.93
C THR A 64 -28.03 12.50 -3.58
N GLY A 65 -27.94 13.84 -3.49
CA GLY A 65 -27.80 14.57 -2.25
C GLY A 65 -26.45 15.27 -2.03
N ALA A 66 -25.57 15.31 -3.03
CA ALA A 66 -24.39 16.18 -2.94
C ALA A 66 -24.82 17.65 -2.86
N VAL A 67 -24.20 18.41 -1.95
CA VAL A 67 -24.57 19.82 -1.73
C VAL A 67 -23.96 20.76 -2.76
N ALA A 68 -22.83 20.37 -3.35
CA ALA A 68 -22.18 21.10 -4.44
C ALA A 68 -21.17 20.21 -5.18
N VAL A 69 -20.71 20.72 -6.33
CA VAL A 69 -19.63 20.15 -7.14
C VAL A 69 -18.43 21.09 -7.11
N LEU A 70 -17.23 20.59 -6.84
CA LEU A 70 -15.97 21.28 -7.11
C LEU A 70 -15.57 20.96 -8.55
N ALA A 71 -15.53 21.98 -9.41
CA ALA A 71 -15.45 21.82 -10.87
C ALA A 71 -14.49 22.83 -11.51
N SER A 72 -14.02 22.54 -12.73
CA SER A 72 -13.21 23.50 -13.51
C SER A 72 -14.03 24.40 -14.44
N ARG A 73 -15.36 24.23 -14.47
CA ARG A 73 -16.31 25.04 -15.24
C ARG A 73 -17.70 24.99 -14.60
N PRO A 74 -18.59 25.96 -14.88
CA PRO A 74 -19.99 25.86 -14.48
C PRO A 74 -20.66 24.61 -15.04
N VAL A 75 -21.48 23.93 -14.22
CA VAL A 75 -22.11 22.64 -14.52
C VAL A 75 -23.65 22.66 -14.44
N GLY A 76 -24.27 23.84 -14.26
CA GLY A 76 -25.72 24.02 -14.22
C GLY A 76 -26.40 23.46 -12.97
N VAL A 77 -25.64 23.23 -11.92
CA VAL A 77 -26.04 22.84 -10.56
C VAL A 77 -25.11 23.53 -9.56
N PRO A 78 -25.43 23.57 -8.25
CA PRO A 78 -24.55 24.18 -7.25
C PRO A 78 -23.10 23.74 -7.39
N ALA A 79 -22.21 24.68 -7.69
CA ALA A 79 -20.81 24.42 -7.94
C ALA A 79 -19.87 25.50 -7.38
N ILE A 80 -18.69 25.07 -6.96
CA ILE A 80 -17.52 25.91 -6.72
C ILE A 80 -16.58 25.70 -7.89
N VAL A 81 -16.37 26.73 -8.70
CA VAL A 81 -15.57 26.68 -9.92
C VAL A 81 -14.18 27.22 -9.64
N VAL A 82 -13.17 26.45 -10.00
CA VAL A 82 -11.74 26.73 -9.80
C VAL A 82 -10.98 26.58 -11.11
N GLU A 83 -9.80 27.14 -11.20
CA GLU A 83 -8.94 26.98 -12.38
C GLU A 83 -8.44 25.54 -12.51
N ASP A 84 -7.97 24.94 -11.40
CA ASP A 84 -7.48 23.57 -11.33
C ASP A 84 -8.05 22.83 -10.12
N VAL A 85 -8.83 21.77 -10.39
CA VAL A 85 -9.56 21.01 -9.39
C VAL A 85 -8.61 20.23 -8.46
N GLN A 86 -7.46 19.75 -8.97
CA GLN A 86 -6.48 19.02 -8.18
C GLN A 86 -5.80 19.93 -7.17
N THR A 87 -5.37 21.11 -7.59
CA THR A 87 -4.78 22.12 -6.71
C THR A 87 -5.78 22.56 -5.64
N ALA A 88 -7.04 22.78 -6.02
CA ALA A 88 -8.12 23.14 -5.11
C ALA A 88 -8.38 22.04 -4.06
N LEU A 89 -8.43 20.78 -4.47
CA LEU A 89 -8.57 19.64 -3.56
C LEU A 89 -7.43 19.58 -2.54
N GLY A 90 -6.20 19.80 -3.00
CA GLY A 90 -5.01 19.87 -2.14
C GLY A 90 -5.07 21.01 -1.12
N ALA A 91 -5.50 22.21 -1.56
CA ALA A 91 -5.67 23.37 -0.68
C ALA A 91 -6.74 23.11 0.40
N LEU A 92 -7.86 22.48 0.01
CA LEU A 92 -8.93 22.11 0.95
C LEU A 92 -8.42 21.08 1.99
N ALA A 93 -7.70 20.06 1.55
CA ALA A 93 -7.11 19.05 2.46
C ALA A 93 -6.13 19.68 3.45
N ARG A 94 -5.22 20.55 2.97
CA ARG A 94 -4.27 21.29 3.81
C ARG A 94 -4.99 22.12 4.88
N HIS A 95 -6.04 22.82 4.48
CA HIS A 95 -6.84 23.64 5.40
C HIS A 95 -7.52 22.79 6.49
N VAL A 96 -8.12 21.65 6.11
CA VAL A 96 -8.77 20.72 7.04
C VAL A 96 -7.77 20.14 8.02
N VAL A 97 -6.61 19.65 7.54
CA VAL A 97 -5.55 19.10 8.39
C VAL A 97 -5.04 20.15 9.39
N ALA A 98 -4.83 21.38 8.94
CA ALA A 98 -4.38 22.48 9.81
C ALA A 98 -5.40 22.81 10.92
N LYS A 99 -6.71 22.76 10.61
CA LYS A 99 -7.77 23.01 11.60
C LYS A 99 -7.91 21.89 12.63
N LEU A 100 -7.64 20.65 12.26
CA LEU A 100 -7.89 19.48 13.13
C LEU A 100 -6.88 19.32 14.27
N GLY A 101 -5.65 19.78 14.12
CA GLY A 101 -4.58 19.52 15.09
C GLY A 101 -4.24 18.01 15.24
N THR A 102 -4.62 17.20 14.28
CA THR A 102 -4.39 15.76 14.22
C THR A 102 -2.89 15.47 14.02
N THR A 103 -2.35 14.47 14.73
CA THR A 103 -0.99 14.02 14.46
C THR A 103 -0.93 13.25 13.15
N LEU A 104 -0.26 13.84 12.15
CA LEU A 104 -0.09 13.23 10.85
C LEU A 104 1.20 12.42 10.80
N VAL A 105 1.05 11.15 10.46
CA VAL A 105 2.13 10.20 10.17
C VAL A 105 2.15 9.95 8.67
N ALA A 106 3.24 10.33 8.02
CA ALA A 106 3.45 10.03 6.61
C ALA A 106 4.50 8.95 6.42
N LEU A 107 4.31 8.06 5.44
CA LEU A 107 5.29 7.03 5.14
C LEU A 107 5.54 6.87 3.66
N THR A 108 6.79 6.52 3.34
CA THR A 108 7.23 6.17 1.99
C THR A 108 8.20 4.99 1.99
N GLY A 109 8.50 4.45 0.82
CA GLY A 109 9.43 3.34 0.63
C GLY A 109 9.28 2.75 -0.77
N SER A 110 10.22 1.94 -1.21
CA SER A 110 10.11 1.21 -2.47
C SER A 110 9.17 0.03 -2.35
N ALA A 111 9.19 -0.70 -1.23
CA ALA A 111 8.32 -1.83 -0.93
C ALA A 111 7.75 -1.71 0.49
N GLY A 112 6.67 -2.45 0.78
CA GLY A 112 6.10 -2.56 2.13
C GLY A 112 5.19 -1.41 2.58
N LYS A 113 5.07 -0.30 1.83
CA LYS A 113 4.30 0.89 2.23
C LYS A 113 2.89 0.57 2.72
N THR A 114 2.08 -0.08 1.89
CA THR A 114 0.68 -0.36 2.18
C THR A 114 0.54 -1.28 3.39
N SER A 115 1.32 -2.35 3.46
CA SER A 115 1.29 -3.28 4.60
C SER A 115 1.73 -2.60 5.90
N THR A 116 2.76 -1.72 5.86
CA THR A 116 3.20 -0.95 7.03
C THR A 116 2.15 0.07 7.45
N LYS A 117 1.55 0.79 6.51
CA LYS A 117 0.42 1.70 6.77
C LYS A 117 -0.74 0.97 7.47
N ASP A 118 -1.09 -0.23 6.99
CA ASP A 118 -2.14 -1.05 7.59
C ASP A 118 -1.80 -1.50 9.01
N LEU A 119 -0.54 -1.84 9.28
CA LEU A 119 -0.06 -2.17 10.62
C LEU A 119 -0.10 -0.94 11.54
N ILE A 120 0.43 0.22 11.09
CA ILE A 120 0.39 1.47 11.86
C ILE A 120 -1.05 1.82 12.21
N ALA A 121 -1.97 1.74 11.24
CA ALA A 121 -3.38 2.05 11.47
C ALA A 121 -3.99 1.16 12.54
N GLN A 122 -3.80 -0.15 12.47
CA GLN A 122 -4.34 -1.11 13.45
C GLN A 122 -3.75 -0.91 14.84
N VAL A 123 -2.44 -0.66 14.93
CA VAL A 123 -1.78 -0.40 16.22
C VAL A 123 -2.28 0.91 16.83
N LEU A 124 -2.34 2.00 16.06
CA LEU A 124 -2.78 3.30 16.56
C LEU A 124 -4.28 3.35 16.90
N GLN A 125 -5.12 2.58 16.21
CA GLN A 125 -6.54 2.44 16.55
C GLN A 125 -6.78 1.90 17.97
N ARG A 126 -5.82 1.15 18.53
CA ARG A 126 -5.89 0.72 19.95
C ARG A 126 -5.72 1.88 20.91
N LYS A 127 -5.07 2.96 20.47
CA LYS A 127 -4.81 4.15 21.29
C LYS A 127 -5.88 5.22 21.12
N ALA A 128 -6.26 5.53 19.87
CA ALA A 128 -7.23 6.60 19.58
C ALA A 128 -7.79 6.50 18.16
N PRO A 129 -8.90 7.23 17.85
CA PRO A 129 -9.48 7.29 16.52
C PRO A 129 -8.43 7.64 15.45
N THR A 130 -8.30 6.77 14.46
CA THR A 130 -7.28 6.83 13.42
C THR A 130 -7.92 6.76 12.04
N VAL A 131 -7.54 7.67 11.15
CA VAL A 131 -7.87 7.63 9.72
C VAL A 131 -6.61 7.30 8.94
N TRP A 132 -6.72 6.47 7.91
CA TRP A 132 -5.58 6.05 7.10
C TRP A 132 -5.93 5.91 5.62
N THR A 133 -4.92 5.93 4.76
CA THR A 133 -5.07 5.78 3.31
C THR A 133 -5.77 4.44 2.97
N PRO A 134 -6.96 4.45 2.35
CA PRO A 134 -7.60 3.23 1.84
C PRO A 134 -6.77 2.63 0.70
N GLY A 135 -6.52 1.31 0.75
CA GLY A 135 -5.70 0.65 -0.28
C GLY A 135 -4.34 1.34 -0.43
N SER A 136 -4.01 1.78 -1.64
CA SER A 136 -2.80 2.58 -1.93
C SER A 136 -3.12 3.88 -2.69
N LEU A 137 -4.09 4.66 -2.17
CA LEU A 137 -4.43 6.01 -2.66
C LEU A 137 -3.35 7.02 -2.22
N ASN A 138 -2.14 6.88 -2.76
CA ASN A 138 -0.91 7.51 -2.27
C ASN A 138 -0.37 8.63 -3.17
N ASN A 139 -1.22 9.15 -4.06
CA ASN A 139 -0.91 10.21 -5.01
C ASN A 139 -1.59 11.54 -4.68
N GLU A 140 -1.41 12.54 -5.55
CA GLU A 140 -1.91 13.91 -5.45
C GLU A 140 -3.44 14.05 -5.40
N ILE A 141 -4.19 13.00 -5.68
CA ILE A 141 -5.65 12.95 -5.55
C ILE A 141 -6.07 12.12 -4.35
N GLY A 142 -5.50 10.91 -4.21
CA GLY A 142 -5.90 9.96 -3.19
C GLY A 142 -5.53 10.39 -1.78
N LEU A 143 -4.36 11.04 -1.62
CA LEU A 143 -3.88 11.53 -0.33
C LEU A 143 -4.74 12.69 0.22
N PRO A 144 -5.09 13.74 -0.55
CA PRO A 144 -6.04 14.76 -0.10
C PRO A 144 -7.42 14.18 0.24
N LEU A 145 -7.96 13.27 -0.58
CA LEU A 145 -9.26 12.65 -0.29
C LEU A 145 -9.23 11.87 1.03
N THR A 146 -8.15 11.16 1.33
CA THR A 146 -7.96 10.49 2.62
C THR A 146 -7.95 11.50 3.76
N ALA A 147 -7.18 12.57 3.64
CA ALA A 147 -7.06 13.61 4.66
C ALA A 147 -8.43 14.29 4.94
N LEU A 148 -9.22 14.51 3.89
CA LEU A 148 -10.58 15.03 4.00
C LEU A 148 -11.57 14.06 4.65
N GLY A 149 -11.22 12.80 4.82
CA GLY A 149 -11.98 11.83 5.64
C GLY A 149 -11.83 12.04 7.15
N ALA A 150 -10.87 12.84 7.61
CA ALA A 150 -10.66 13.12 9.03
C ALA A 150 -11.77 14.03 9.61
N THR A 151 -12.08 13.80 10.90
CA THR A 151 -13.10 14.52 11.68
C THR A 151 -12.49 15.10 12.95
N GLU A 152 -13.26 15.86 13.72
CA GLU A 152 -12.80 16.43 15.00
C GLU A 152 -12.42 15.35 16.03
N GLU A 153 -12.91 14.13 15.87
CA GLU A 153 -12.56 12.99 16.73
C GLU A 153 -11.22 12.36 16.34
N THR A 154 -10.77 12.56 15.09
CA THR A 154 -9.54 11.95 14.58
C THR A 154 -8.31 12.45 15.33
N ARG A 155 -7.55 11.55 15.92
CA ARG A 155 -6.30 11.84 16.63
C ARG A 155 -5.08 11.55 15.78
N PHE A 156 -5.15 10.52 14.95
CA PHE A 156 -4.06 10.10 14.07
C PHE A 156 -4.53 10.05 12.63
N LEU A 157 -3.69 10.56 11.74
CA LEU A 157 -3.89 10.47 10.29
C LEU A 157 -2.66 9.81 9.67
N VAL A 158 -2.82 8.62 9.09
CA VAL A 158 -1.72 7.82 8.54
C VAL A 158 -1.80 7.85 7.02
N LEU A 159 -0.84 8.51 6.38
CA LEU A 159 -0.84 8.75 4.94
C LEU A 159 0.34 8.06 4.25
N GLU A 160 0.03 7.20 3.29
CA GLU A 160 1.02 6.61 2.39
C GLU A 160 1.36 7.61 1.28
N MET A 161 2.65 7.91 1.05
CA MET A 161 3.14 8.79 0.00
C MET A 161 3.92 8.00 -1.05
N GLY A 162 3.38 7.95 -2.26
CA GLY A 162 4.04 7.42 -3.45
C GLY A 162 4.87 8.47 -4.17
N ALA A 163 5.87 8.04 -4.94
CA ALA A 163 6.64 8.95 -5.79
C ALA A 163 7.03 8.25 -7.09
N ARG A 164 7.01 9.00 -8.20
CA ARG A 164 7.54 8.64 -9.51
C ARG A 164 8.72 9.51 -9.94
N GLY A 165 9.10 10.49 -9.12
CA GLY A 165 10.19 11.41 -9.40
C GLY A 165 10.53 12.28 -8.20
N ILE A 166 11.65 13.01 -8.32
CA ILE A 166 12.07 14.02 -7.35
C ILE A 166 11.04 15.16 -7.35
N GLY A 167 10.70 15.67 -6.16
CA GLY A 167 9.69 16.71 -5.96
C GLY A 167 8.30 16.19 -5.61
N HIS A 168 7.97 14.93 -5.94
CA HIS A 168 6.64 14.39 -5.67
C HIS A 168 6.32 14.29 -4.17
N ILE A 169 7.24 13.76 -3.36
CA ILE A 169 7.01 13.64 -1.91
C ILE A 169 6.99 15.00 -1.26
N ARG A 170 7.85 15.92 -1.68
CA ARG A 170 7.82 17.31 -1.22
C ARG A 170 6.47 17.97 -1.50
N TYR A 171 5.92 17.76 -2.69
CA TYR A 171 4.60 18.25 -3.05
C TYR A 171 3.51 17.66 -2.15
N LEU A 172 3.47 16.33 -1.98
CA LEU A 172 2.49 15.65 -1.14
C LEU A 172 2.60 16.08 0.34
N ALA A 173 3.81 16.19 0.87
CA ALA A 173 4.06 16.69 2.22
C ALA A 173 3.64 18.17 2.38
N GLY A 174 3.72 18.97 1.32
CA GLY A 174 3.21 20.35 1.29
C GLY A 174 1.68 20.42 1.39
N LEU A 175 0.96 19.43 0.85
CA LEU A 175 -0.50 19.33 0.96
C LEU A 175 -0.94 18.88 2.35
N THR A 176 -0.18 17.97 2.96
CA THR A 176 -0.47 17.36 4.25
C THR A 176 0.81 17.31 5.09
N PRO A 177 1.20 18.44 5.75
CA PRO A 177 2.46 18.52 6.48
C PRO A 177 2.54 17.49 7.61
N PRO A 178 3.49 16.54 7.56
CA PRO A 178 3.60 15.49 8.55
C PRO A 178 4.34 15.94 9.80
N LYS A 179 3.93 15.42 10.96
CA LYS A 179 4.69 15.52 12.21
C LYS A 179 5.66 14.34 12.37
N ILE A 180 5.30 13.17 11.85
CA ILE A 180 6.12 11.97 11.85
C ILE A 180 6.30 11.51 10.41
N GLY A 181 7.55 11.34 9.99
CA GLY A 181 7.92 10.84 8.66
C GLY A 181 8.66 9.51 8.76
N LEU A 182 8.17 8.50 8.06
CA LEU A 182 8.73 7.16 8.05
C LEU A 182 9.26 6.80 6.66
N VAL A 183 10.52 6.39 6.57
CA VAL A 183 11.11 5.85 5.34
C VAL A 183 11.49 4.38 5.55
N LEU A 184 10.85 3.49 4.76
CA LEU A 184 11.01 2.04 4.94
C LEU A 184 12.27 1.48 4.29
N ASN A 185 12.48 1.79 3.01
CA ASN A 185 13.59 1.25 2.23
C ASN A 185 13.78 1.99 0.91
N VAL A 186 14.96 1.82 0.31
CA VAL A 186 15.33 2.27 -1.04
C VAL A 186 15.70 1.05 -1.88
N GLY A 187 14.73 0.53 -2.61
CA GLY A 187 14.91 -0.58 -3.54
C GLY A 187 14.95 -0.11 -4.99
N SER A 188 14.62 -1.03 -5.92
CA SER A 188 14.60 -0.80 -7.37
C SER A 188 13.22 -0.48 -7.94
N ALA A 189 12.19 -0.32 -7.10
CA ALA A 189 10.86 0.04 -7.57
C ALA A 189 10.89 1.39 -8.31
N HIS A 190 10.31 1.41 -9.53
CA HIS A 190 10.29 2.57 -10.44
C HIS A 190 11.69 3.03 -10.92
N ILE A 191 12.70 2.15 -10.86
CA ILE A 191 14.08 2.51 -11.21
C ILE A 191 14.20 3.06 -12.64
N GLY A 192 13.36 2.56 -13.56
CA GLY A 192 13.28 3.04 -14.94
C GLY A 192 12.79 4.49 -15.06
N GLU A 193 12.00 4.99 -14.10
CA GLU A 193 11.53 6.38 -14.06
C GLU A 193 12.50 7.30 -13.34
N PHE A 194 13.17 6.80 -12.29
CA PHE A 194 14.11 7.58 -11.47
C PHE A 194 15.54 7.65 -12.03
N GLY A 195 15.97 6.65 -12.82
CA GLY A 195 17.32 6.58 -13.37
C GLY A 195 18.38 6.06 -12.40
N GLY A 196 18.02 5.56 -11.20
CA GLY A 196 18.96 4.95 -10.25
C GLY A 196 18.47 4.97 -8.80
N ARG A 197 19.11 4.13 -7.95
CA ARG A 197 18.76 4.01 -6.52
C ARG A 197 19.06 5.30 -5.74
N GLU A 198 20.11 6.02 -6.10
CA GLU A 198 20.49 7.31 -5.49
C GLU A 198 19.39 8.35 -5.72
N GLN A 199 18.80 8.38 -6.92
CA GLN A 199 17.70 9.29 -7.24
C GLN A 199 16.42 8.91 -6.46
N ILE A 200 16.17 7.61 -6.28
CA ILE A 200 15.08 7.11 -5.42
C ILE A 200 15.31 7.56 -3.97
N ALA A 201 16.56 7.47 -3.46
CA ALA A 201 16.91 7.92 -2.12
C ALA A 201 16.74 9.43 -1.95
N LEU A 202 17.12 10.23 -2.96
CA LEU A 202 16.91 11.67 -2.95
C LEU A 202 15.42 12.02 -2.85
N ALA A 203 14.57 11.40 -3.69
CA ALA A 203 13.13 11.65 -3.68
C ALA A 203 12.46 11.22 -2.37
N LYS A 204 12.80 10.03 -1.82
CA LYS A 204 12.21 9.57 -0.56
C LYS A 204 12.65 10.41 0.64
N GLY A 205 13.87 10.89 0.64
CA GLY A 205 14.39 11.78 1.68
C GLY A 205 13.70 13.15 1.72
N GLU A 206 12.95 13.55 0.70
CA GLU A 206 12.10 14.75 0.75
C GLU A 206 11.06 14.70 1.89
N LEU A 207 10.63 13.48 2.28
CA LEU A 207 9.76 13.32 3.43
C LEU A 207 10.46 13.74 4.73
N VAL A 208 11.71 13.38 4.87
CA VAL A 208 12.52 13.69 6.07
C VAL A 208 12.82 15.20 6.15
N GLU A 209 13.05 15.83 4.99
CA GLU A 209 13.29 17.28 4.87
C GLU A 209 12.04 18.11 5.20
N ALA A 210 10.84 17.54 4.98
CA ALA A 210 9.57 18.23 5.23
C ALA A 210 9.16 18.24 6.70
N LEU A 211 9.88 17.56 7.58
CA LEU A 211 9.53 17.46 9.00
C LEU A 211 9.91 18.73 9.77
N PRO A 212 9.04 19.19 10.69
CA PRO A 212 9.39 20.26 11.63
C PRO A 212 10.43 19.80 12.64
N GLU A 213 11.15 20.72 13.28
CA GLU A 213 12.19 20.41 14.28
C GLU A 213 11.64 19.61 15.47
N GLU A 214 10.39 19.86 15.87
CA GLU A 214 9.66 19.14 16.92
C GLU A 214 8.99 17.84 16.44
N GLY A 215 9.22 17.45 15.20
CA GLY A 215 8.75 16.21 14.60
C GLY A 215 9.68 15.02 14.86
N ALA A 216 9.36 13.89 14.22
CA ALA A 216 10.19 12.68 14.28
C ALA A 216 10.38 12.05 12.90
N ALA A 217 11.64 11.73 12.57
CA ALA A 217 12.04 10.93 11.41
C ALA A 217 12.29 9.49 11.85
N ILE A 218 11.52 8.56 11.33
CA ILE A 218 11.65 7.13 11.62
C ILE A 218 12.31 6.46 10.42
N LEU A 219 13.53 5.94 10.61
CA LEU A 219 14.40 5.49 9.55
C LEU A 219 14.86 4.04 9.76
N ASN A 220 14.89 3.28 8.67
CA ASN A 220 15.38 1.91 8.69
C ASN A 220 16.90 1.89 8.84
N ALA A 221 17.39 1.32 9.95
CA ALA A 221 18.82 1.16 10.25
C ALA A 221 19.51 0.14 9.34
N ASP A 222 18.75 -0.83 8.83
CA ASP A 222 19.27 -1.93 8.00
C ASP A 222 19.44 -1.52 6.52
N ASP A 223 18.91 -0.35 6.13
CA ASP A 223 19.11 0.24 4.79
C ASP A 223 20.05 1.44 4.86
N PRO A 224 21.30 1.32 4.35
CA PRO A 224 22.29 2.40 4.44
C PRO A 224 21.84 3.70 3.78
N LEU A 225 21.04 3.65 2.68
CA LEU A 225 20.55 4.83 1.99
C LEU A 225 19.45 5.53 2.82
N VAL A 226 18.62 4.77 3.52
CA VAL A 226 17.62 5.32 4.44
C VAL A 226 18.30 5.89 5.69
N ARG A 227 19.22 5.14 6.29
CA ARG A 227 19.97 5.59 7.48
C ARG A 227 20.71 6.90 7.23
N ALA A 228 21.31 7.07 6.04
CA ALA A 228 21.99 8.30 5.66
C ALA A 228 21.09 9.54 5.61
N MET A 229 19.77 9.37 5.50
CA MET A 229 18.80 10.47 5.51
C MET A 229 18.71 11.18 6.87
N ALA A 230 19.22 10.58 7.94
CA ALA A 230 19.27 11.22 9.27
C ALA A 230 19.92 12.62 9.25
N SER A 231 20.89 12.84 8.36
CA SER A 231 21.55 14.14 8.20
C SER A 231 20.73 15.20 7.45
N ARG A 232 19.57 14.83 6.89
CA ARG A 232 18.72 15.70 6.07
C ARG A 232 17.58 16.35 6.86
N THR A 233 17.52 16.13 8.17
CA THR A 233 16.48 16.71 9.04
C THR A 233 17.06 17.24 10.33
N LYS A 234 16.34 18.16 10.97
CA LYS A 234 16.57 18.58 12.36
C LYS A 234 15.60 17.93 13.35
N ALA A 235 14.62 17.19 12.84
CA ALA A 235 13.67 16.45 13.64
C ALA A 235 14.38 15.33 14.41
N LYS A 236 13.77 14.85 15.49
CA LYS A 236 14.24 13.68 16.23
C LYS A 236 14.34 12.47 15.30
N VAL A 237 15.51 11.80 15.29
CA VAL A 237 15.69 10.56 14.50
C VAL A 237 15.47 9.36 15.41
N ILE A 238 14.68 8.40 14.93
CA ILE A 238 14.43 7.10 15.58
C ILE A 238 14.77 6.03 14.54
N LEU A 239 15.67 5.13 14.91
CA LEU A 239 16.08 4.03 14.05
C LEU A 239 15.29 2.76 14.38
N PHE A 240 14.78 2.07 13.35
CA PHE A 240 14.19 0.74 13.50
C PHE A 240 14.94 -0.26 12.60
N GLY A 241 14.93 -1.54 12.99
CA GLY A 241 15.57 -2.61 12.22
C GLY A 241 15.97 -3.79 13.08
N GLU A 242 16.65 -4.75 12.47
CA GLU A 242 17.24 -5.91 13.15
C GLU A 242 18.68 -5.61 13.62
N SER A 243 19.28 -4.54 13.11
CA SER A 243 20.58 -4.06 13.56
C SER A 243 20.61 -3.72 15.05
N GLY A 244 21.71 -4.04 15.73
CA GLY A 244 21.93 -3.68 17.15
C GLY A 244 21.98 -2.17 17.42
N GLU A 245 22.09 -1.34 16.37
CA GLU A 245 22.10 0.13 16.45
C GLU A 245 20.68 0.73 16.43
N ALA A 246 19.65 -0.09 16.15
CA ALA A 246 18.27 0.38 16.08
C ALA A 246 17.68 0.60 17.49
N ASP A 247 16.98 1.72 17.67
CA ASP A 247 16.23 2.05 18.89
C ASP A 247 15.04 1.11 19.10
N VAL A 248 14.38 0.73 18.00
CA VAL A 248 13.28 -0.24 17.96
C VAL A 248 13.72 -1.43 17.13
N ARG A 249 13.90 -2.59 17.75
CA ARG A 249 14.50 -3.74 17.07
C ARG A 249 13.83 -5.06 17.38
N ALA A 250 14.05 -6.04 16.50
CA ALA A 250 13.67 -7.43 16.70
C ALA A 250 14.88 -8.28 17.09
N GLU A 251 14.66 -9.19 18.03
CA GLU A 251 15.60 -10.25 18.38
C GLU A 251 14.91 -11.61 18.27
N ASN A 252 15.70 -12.68 18.05
CA ASN A 252 15.19 -14.06 17.95
C ASN A 252 14.11 -14.20 16.86
N VAL A 253 14.32 -13.57 15.72
CA VAL A 253 13.41 -13.66 14.57
C VAL A 253 13.37 -15.10 14.07
N ARG A 254 12.16 -15.63 13.95
CA ARG A 254 11.90 -16.94 13.40
C ARG A 254 10.55 -16.99 12.71
N LEU A 255 10.35 -17.92 11.83
CA LEU A 255 9.04 -18.22 11.26
C LEU A 255 8.42 -19.44 11.99
N THR A 256 7.11 -19.38 12.20
CA THR A 256 6.33 -20.55 12.63
C THR A 256 6.24 -21.58 11.50
N ASP A 257 5.76 -22.78 11.79
CA ASP A 257 5.55 -23.83 10.79
C ASP A 257 4.60 -23.42 9.65
N SER A 258 3.73 -22.42 9.90
CA SER A 258 2.84 -21.83 8.91
C SER A 258 3.44 -20.64 8.16
N GLY A 259 4.68 -20.22 8.48
CA GLY A 259 5.36 -19.10 7.81
C GLY A 259 5.06 -17.71 8.39
N GLN A 260 4.51 -17.63 9.59
CA GLN A 260 4.24 -16.37 10.29
C GLN A 260 5.45 -15.95 11.13
N PRO A 261 5.84 -14.66 11.11
CA PRO A 261 6.97 -14.17 11.92
C PRO A 261 6.66 -14.18 13.41
N ALA A 262 7.64 -14.64 14.20
CA ALA A 262 7.67 -14.49 15.63
C ALA A 262 9.03 -13.94 16.06
N PHE A 263 9.03 -12.96 16.95
CA PHE A 263 10.25 -12.28 17.40
C PHE A 263 10.03 -11.60 18.75
N ARG A 264 11.13 -11.23 19.41
CA ARG A 264 11.09 -10.36 20.59
C ARG A 264 11.29 -8.92 20.16
N LEU A 265 10.25 -8.11 20.35
CA LEU A 265 10.28 -6.66 20.11
C LEU A 265 11.00 -5.98 21.28
N HIS A 266 11.99 -5.14 20.97
CA HIS A 266 12.63 -4.22 21.88
C HIS A 266 12.33 -2.79 21.50
N THR A 267 11.94 -1.97 22.47
CA THR A 267 11.77 -0.52 22.38
C THR A 267 12.47 0.14 23.56
N PRO A 268 12.73 1.46 23.53
CA PRO A 268 13.27 2.16 24.70
C PRO A 268 12.43 2.04 25.98
N SER A 269 11.13 1.70 25.86
CA SER A 269 10.21 1.51 27.00
C SER A 269 10.15 0.07 27.54
N GLY A 270 10.85 -0.89 26.91
CA GLY A 270 10.87 -2.29 27.33
C GLY A 270 10.86 -3.27 26.17
N ALA A 271 10.59 -4.55 26.49
CA ALA A 271 10.56 -5.60 25.47
C ALA A 271 9.35 -6.53 25.70
N SER A 272 8.79 -7.05 24.59
CA SER A 272 7.68 -8.00 24.60
C SER A 272 7.73 -8.93 23.40
N ASP A 273 7.13 -10.11 23.50
CA ASP A 273 7.11 -11.09 22.42
C ASP A 273 5.96 -10.80 21.45
N VAL A 274 6.24 -10.96 20.14
CA VAL A 274 5.29 -10.78 19.04
C VAL A 274 5.21 -12.06 18.25
N THR A 275 3.99 -12.52 17.93
CA THR A 275 3.74 -13.55 16.93
C THR A 275 2.67 -12.99 15.99
N MET A 276 3.07 -12.69 14.75
CA MET A 276 2.17 -12.04 13.80
C MET A 276 1.19 -13.04 13.18
N ARG A 277 0.06 -12.53 12.67
CA ARG A 277 -0.88 -13.29 11.84
C ARG A 277 -0.59 -13.19 10.35
N LEU A 278 0.28 -12.25 9.96
CA LEU A 278 0.73 -12.05 8.59
C LEU A 278 1.81 -13.06 8.22
N TYR A 279 1.97 -13.35 6.95
CA TYR A 279 2.90 -14.38 6.45
C TYR A 279 4.14 -13.77 5.80
N GLY A 280 5.31 -14.33 6.10
CA GLY A 280 6.59 -13.95 5.51
C GLY A 280 7.43 -13.03 6.39
N GLU A 281 8.73 -13.31 6.43
CA GLU A 281 9.74 -12.64 7.27
C GLU A 281 9.80 -11.12 7.04
N HIS A 282 9.52 -10.65 5.81
CA HIS A 282 9.52 -9.23 5.49
C HIS A 282 8.54 -8.39 6.33
N HIS A 283 7.55 -9.02 6.96
CA HIS A 283 6.66 -8.35 7.89
C HIS A 283 7.32 -7.99 9.23
N VAL A 284 8.49 -8.55 9.57
CA VAL A 284 9.26 -8.12 10.74
C VAL A 284 9.65 -6.65 10.59
N SER A 285 10.29 -6.28 9.48
CA SER A 285 10.67 -4.90 9.21
C SER A 285 9.45 -3.95 9.18
N ASN A 286 8.33 -4.38 8.58
CA ASN A 286 7.10 -3.58 8.56
C ASN A 286 6.53 -3.39 9.98
N ALA A 287 6.60 -4.43 10.83
CA ALA A 287 6.15 -4.39 12.22
C ALA A 287 7.04 -3.48 13.08
N LEU A 288 8.37 -3.53 12.89
CA LEU A 288 9.31 -2.65 13.59
C LEU A 288 9.09 -1.18 13.22
N ALA A 289 8.82 -0.89 11.95
CA ALA A 289 8.45 0.44 11.50
C ALA A 289 7.16 0.94 12.17
N ALA A 290 6.13 0.09 12.25
CA ALA A 290 4.89 0.42 12.95
C ALA A 290 5.11 0.58 14.47
N ALA A 291 5.94 -0.28 15.06
CA ALA A 291 6.31 -0.19 16.48
C ALA A 291 7.04 1.11 16.80
N ALA A 292 7.93 1.57 15.94
CA ALA A 292 8.66 2.83 16.12
C ALA A 292 7.72 4.04 16.10
N VAL A 293 6.75 4.07 15.18
CA VAL A 293 5.68 5.09 15.15
C VAL A 293 4.85 5.06 16.45
N ALA A 294 4.40 3.88 16.86
CA ALA A 294 3.56 3.72 18.04
C ALA A 294 4.31 4.08 19.34
N HIS A 295 5.59 3.71 19.44
CA HIS A 295 6.45 4.08 20.56
C HIS A 295 6.63 5.59 20.66
N GLU A 296 6.92 6.29 19.55
CA GLU A 296 7.03 7.77 19.52
C GLU A 296 5.72 8.44 19.94
N LEU A 297 4.60 7.81 19.65
CA LEU A 297 3.28 8.26 20.10
C LEU A 297 2.91 7.80 21.52
N GLY A 298 3.87 7.25 22.28
CA GLY A 298 3.76 6.96 23.71
C GLY A 298 2.99 5.66 24.02
N MET A 299 3.06 4.64 23.17
CA MET A 299 2.62 3.28 23.48
C MET A 299 3.77 2.48 24.12
N SER A 300 3.45 1.64 25.08
CA SER A 300 4.40 0.71 25.71
C SER A 300 4.75 -0.45 24.77
N ALA A 301 5.87 -1.14 25.03
CA ALA A 301 6.26 -2.32 24.27
C ALA A 301 5.19 -3.44 24.31
N GLU A 302 4.51 -3.61 25.45
CA GLU A 302 3.45 -4.60 25.62
C GLU A 302 2.20 -4.27 24.80
N GLU A 303 1.73 -3.01 24.83
CA GLU A 303 0.59 -2.55 24.02
C GLU A 303 0.86 -2.72 22.51
N ILE A 304 2.09 -2.35 22.08
CA ILE A 304 2.52 -2.49 20.69
C ILE A 304 2.56 -3.97 20.27
N ALA A 305 3.19 -4.82 21.08
CA ALA A 305 3.33 -6.24 20.80
C ALA A 305 1.97 -6.95 20.70
N THR A 306 1.05 -6.63 21.62
CA THR A 306 -0.32 -7.13 21.59
C THR A 306 -1.04 -6.71 20.31
N ALA A 307 -0.97 -5.43 19.95
CA ALA A 307 -1.62 -4.90 18.76
C ALA A 307 -1.06 -5.52 17.45
N LEU A 308 0.27 -5.67 17.36
CA LEU A 308 0.94 -6.31 16.22
C LEU A 308 0.59 -7.80 16.08
N SER A 309 0.47 -8.50 17.23
CA SER A 309 0.11 -9.94 17.22
C SER A 309 -1.34 -10.18 16.81
N GLU A 310 -2.22 -9.21 16.99
CA GLU A 310 -3.62 -9.29 16.59
C GLU A 310 -3.88 -8.73 15.19
N ALA A 311 -2.95 -7.93 14.64
CA ALA A 311 -3.09 -7.30 13.34
C ALA A 311 -3.20 -8.31 12.20
N GLY A 312 -4.12 -8.05 11.28
CA GLY A 312 -4.36 -8.84 10.08
C GLY A 312 -4.16 -8.06 8.78
N SER A 313 -4.40 -8.70 7.65
CA SER A 313 -4.40 -8.03 6.34
C SER A 313 -5.66 -7.17 6.19
N LEU A 314 -5.48 -5.86 5.94
CA LEU A 314 -6.58 -4.93 5.64
C LEU A 314 -6.72 -4.68 4.14
N SER A 315 -5.60 -4.61 3.43
CA SER A 315 -5.57 -4.31 2.00
C SER A 315 -5.62 -5.60 1.19
N ARG A 316 -6.55 -5.68 0.23
CA ARG A 316 -6.72 -6.84 -0.64
C ARG A 316 -5.46 -7.11 -1.47
N TRP A 317 -5.25 -8.39 -1.78
CA TRP A 317 -4.20 -8.89 -2.67
C TRP A 317 -2.77 -8.53 -2.19
N ARG A 318 -2.57 -8.49 -0.86
CA ARG A 318 -1.30 -8.25 -0.17
C ARG A 318 -0.99 -9.42 0.75
N MET A 319 -0.38 -10.48 0.20
CA MET A 319 -0.15 -11.73 0.93
C MET A 319 -1.44 -12.23 1.61
N GLU A 320 -2.57 -12.12 0.92
CA GLU A 320 -3.87 -12.58 1.39
C GLU A 320 -3.95 -14.09 1.26
N VAL A 321 -3.97 -14.78 2.42
CA VAL A 321 -3.90 -16.24 2.49
C VAL A 321 -5.29 -16.80 2.78
N THR A 322 -5.74 -17.69 1.92
CA THR A 322 -7.01 -18.40 2.08
C THR A 322 -6.78 -19.90 1.89
N GLU A 323 -7.24 -20.70 2.83
CA GLU A 323 -7.21 -22.14 2.73
C GLU A 323 -8.55 -22.66 2.17
N ARG A 324 -8.47 -23.48 1.15
CA ARG A 324 -9.63 -24.14 0.54
C ARG A 324 -10.03 -25.38 1.35
N PRO A 325 -11.31 -25.84 1.24
CA PRO A 325 -11.76 -27.07 1.93
C PRO A 325 -10.94 -28.34 1.59
N ASP A 326 -10.34 -28.38 0.40
CA ASP A 326 -9.47 -29.49 -0.02
C ASP A 326 -8.01 -29.36 0.49
N GLY A 327 -7.73 -28.36 1.33
CA GLY A 327 -6.42 -28.11 1.92
C GLY A 327 -5.44 -27.36 1.00
N VAL A 328 -5.85 -26.94 -0.19
CA VAL A 328 -5.04 -26.05 -1.04
C VAL A 328 -5.01 -24.66 -0.42
N THR A 329 -3.80 -24.13 -0.21
CA THR A 329 -3.61 -22.76 0.32
C THR A 329 -3.34 -21.79 -0.85
N ILE A 330 -4.19 -20.79 -1.02
CA ILE A 330 -4.03 -19.72 -2.02
C ILE A 330 -3.48 -18.47 -1.36
N VAL A 331 -2.33 -17.99 -1.85
CA VAL A 331 -1.67 -16.74 -1.43
C VAL A 331 -1.85 -15.73 -2.54
N ASN A 332 -2.80 -14.82 -2.39
CA ASN A 332 -3.05 -13.74 -3.34
C ASN A 332 -2.20 -12.52 -2.99
N ASP A 333 -1.16 -12.26 -3.76
CA ASP A 333 -0.29 -11.07 -3.65
C ASP A 333 -0.23 -10.31 -4.99
N ALA A 334 -1.35 -10.32 -5.73
CA ALA A 334 -1.45 -9.82 -7.10
C ALA A 334 -1.73 -8.32 -7.22
N TYR A 335 -1.64 -7.54 -6.13
CA TYR A 335 -1.87 -6.09 -6.21
C TYR A 335 -0.78 -5.37 -7.00
N ASN A 336 0.49 -5.70 -6.77
CA ASN A 336 1.63 -5.14 -7.51
C ASN A 336 2.86 -6.04 -7.37
N ALA A 337 3.84 -5.86 -8.27
CA ALA A 337 5.10 -6.58 -8.24
C ALA A 337 6.27 -5.65 -8.58
N ASN A 338 7.33 -5.77 -7.79
CA ASN A 338 8.67 -5.27 -8.07
C ASN A 338 9.69 -6.31 -7.58
N PRO A 339 10.97 -6.20 -7.92
CA PRO A 339 11.98 -7.21 -7.60
C PRO A 339 12.05 -7.58 -6.12
N GLU A 340 12.03 -6.59 -5.22
CA GLU A 340 12.09 -6.81 -3.77
C GLU A 340 10.86 -7.58 -3.27
N SER A 341 9.67 -7.17 -3.70
CA SER A 341 8.42 -7.81 -3.27
C SER A 341 8.25 -9.21 -3.85
N MET A 342 8.76 -9.47 -5.07
CA MET A 342 8.78 -10.81 -5.65
C MET A 342 9.70 -11.75 -4.86
N ARG A 343 10.92 -11.29 -4.52
CA ARG A 343 11.87 -12.06 -3.69
C ARG A 343 11.29 -12.36 -2.30
N ALA A 344 10.63 -11.37 -1.68
CA ALA A 344 9.99 -11.54 -0.39
C ALA A 344 8.84 -12.56 -0.44
N ALA A 345 7.98 -12.47 -1.46
CA ALA A 345 6.86 -13.39 -1.65
C ALA A 345 7.32 -14.84 -1.94
N LEU A 346 8.37 -15.04 -2.74
CA LEU A 346 8.93 -16.36 -3.01
C LEU A 346 9.55 -16.99 -1.75
N ARG A 347 10.25 -16.21 -0.92
CA ARG A 347 10.75 -16.70 0.37
C ARG A 347 9.61 -17.08 1.32
N ALA A 348 8.55 -16.25 1.36
CA ALA A 348 7.36 -16.58 2.14
C ALA A 348 6.69 -17.87 1.65
N LEU A 349 6.54 -18.04 0.32
CA LEU A 349 6.01 -19.27 -0.28
C LEU A 349 6.84 -20.50 0.12
N ALA A 350 8.16 -20.42 0.04
CA ALA A 350 9.06 -21.50 0.41
C ALA A 350 8.92 -21.87 1.89
N ALA A 351 8.84 -20.88 2.79
CA ALA A 351 8.61 -21.10 4.22
C ALA A 351 7.24 -21.73 4.49
N MET A 352 6.17 -21.23 3.84
CA MET A 352 4.82 -21.77 3.97
C MET A 352 4.69 -23.19 3.42
N GLY A 353 5.57 -23.57 2.48
CA GLY A 353 5.59 -24.90 1.88
C GLY A 353 5.74 -25.99 2.93
N ASN A 354 6.72 -25.88 3.83
CA ASN A 354 6.94 -26.84 4.93
C ASN A 354 6.74 -28.30 4.51
N GLY A 355 7.42 -28.72 3.41
CA GLY A 355 7.31 -30.06 2.83
C GLY A 355 6.11 -30.29 1.89
N ARG A 356 5.21 -29.34 1.73
CA ARG A 356 4.12 -29.34 0.73
C ARG A 356 4.64 -28.91 -0.64
N ARG A 357 3.94 -29.27 -1.71
CA ARG A 357 4.22 -28.73 -3.04
C ARG A 357 3.89 -27.25 -3.08
N THR A 358 4.78 -26.46 -3.68
CA THR A 358 4.64 -25.01 -3.81
C THR A 358 4.55 -24.61 -5.28
N TRP A 359 3.65 -23.68 -5.57
CA TRP A 359 3.41 -23.14 -6.89
C TRP A 359 3.61 -21.63 -6.89
N ALA A 360 4.45 -21.13 -7.80
CA ALA A 360 4.63 -19.69 -8.01
C ALA A 360 4.01 -19.31 -9.35
N VAL A 361 2.84 -18.65 -9.33
CA VAL A 361 2.15 -18.12 -10.50
C VAL A 361 2.53 -16.65 -10.61
N LEU A 362 3.47 -16.35 -11.50
CA LEU A 362 4.12 -15.06 -11.57
C LEU A 362 3.92 -14.39 -12.93
N GLY A 363 3.58 -13.12 -12.91
CA GLY A 363 3.52 -12.29 -14.11
C GLY A 363 4.58 -11.19 -14.10
N LYS A 364 4.44 -10.26 -15.04
CA LYS A 364 5.36 -9.15 -15.28
C LYS A 364 5.49 -8.23 -14.06
N MET A 365 6.70 -7.75 -13.85
CA MET A 365 7.03 -6.57 -13.05
C MET A 365 7.12 -5.36 -13.98
N ALA A 366 6.27 -4.36 -13.77
CA ALA A 366 6.26 -3.14 -14.58
C ALA A 366 7.32 -2.12 -14.14
N GLU A 367 7.59 -1.11 -14.97
CA GLU A 367 8.37 0.10 -14.67
C GLU A 367 9.85 -0.17 -14.32
N LEU A 368 10.43 -1.26 -14.84
CA LEU A 368 11.83 -1.64 -14.63
C LEU A 368 12.78 -1.08 -15.70
N GLY A 369 12.27 -0.51 -16.80
CA GLY A 369 13.10 0.01 -17.88
C GLY A 369 14.05 -1.06 -18.43
N ASP A 370 15.32 -0.70 -18.61
CA ASP A 370 16.37 -1.59 -19.15
C ASP A 370 16.71 -2.77 -18.24
N GLU A 371 16.41 -2.70 -16.94
CA GLU A 371 16.63 -3.78 -15.98
C GLU A 371 15.57 -4.90 -16.06
N ALA A 372 14.53 -4.74 -16.88
CA ALA A 372 13.38 -5.65 -16.90
C ALA A 372 13.79 -7.11 -17.17
N LEU A 373 14.66 -7.36 -18.15
CA LEU A 373 15.12 -8.72 -18.46
C LEU A 373 15.89 -9.32 -17.29
N ALA A 374 16.87 -8.60 -16.77
CA ALA A 374 17.75 -9.08 -15.71
C ALA A 374 16.98 -9.41 -14.43
N GLU A 375 16.02 -8.56 -14.07
CA GLU A 375 15.22 -8.75 -12.85
C GLU A 375 14.22 -9.90 -12.98
N HIS A 376 13.58 -10.09 -14.16
CA HIS A 376 12.71 -11.25 -14.38
C HIS A 376 13.51 -12.56 -14.39
N ASP A 377 14.66 -12.62 -15.08
CA ASP A 377 15.56 -13.77 -15.05
C ASP A 377 15.99 -14.10 -13.61
N ALA A 378 16.39 -13.08 -12.83
CA ALA A 378 16.81 -13.27 -11.44
C ALA A 378 15.69 -13.84 -10.55
N VAL A 379 14.42 -13.40 -10.75
CA VAL A 379 13.26 -13.95 -10.02
C VAL A 379 13.00 -15.41 -10.41
N GLY A 380 13.11 -15.76 -11.70
CA GLY A 380 12.99 -17.14 -12.17
C GLY A 380 14.04 -18.06 -11.54
N ARG A 381 15.30 -17.64 -11.53
CA ARG A 381 16.39 -18.34 -10.83
C ARG A 381 16.12 -18.53 -9.34
N LEU A 382 15.62 -17.47 -8.69
CA LEU A 382 15.32 -17.52 -7.25
C LEU A 382 14.24 -18.55 -6.94
N ALA A 383 13.22 -18.71 -7.79
CA ALA A 383 12.19 -19.74 -7.59
C ALA A 383 12.80 -21.15 -7.54
N VAL A 384 13.76 -21.44 -8.42
CA VAL A 384 14.50 -22.72 -8.42
C VAL A 384 15.36 -22.88 -7.16
N ARG A 385 16.13 -21.86 -6.80
CA ARG A 385 16.99 -21.88 -5.58
C ARG A 385 16.21 -22.07 -4.29
N LEU A 386 14.97 -21.64 -4.26
CA LEU A 386 14.05 -21.82 -3.13
C LEU A 386 13.27 -23.14 -3.19
N ASN A 387 13.58 -24.03 -4.14
CA ASN A 387 12.91 -25.30 -4.36
C ASN A 387 11.38 -25.15 -4.54
N VAL A 388 10.93 -24.09 -5.23
CA VAL A 388 9.54 -23.98 -5.64
C VAL A 388 9.21 -25.13 -6.58
N SER A 389 8.18 -25.91 -6.25
CA SER A 389 7.89 -27.16 -6.98
C SER A 389 7.44 -26.91 -8.42
N LYS A 390 6.73 -25.79 -8.68
CA LYS A 390 6.37 -25.40 -10.05
C LYS A 390 6.28 -23.87 -10.17
N LEU A 391 6.93 -23.33 -11.20
CA LEU A 391 6.82 -21.95 -11.64
C LEU A 391 5.89 -21.88 -12.85
N VAL A 392 4.82 -21.10 -12.75
CA VAL A 392 3.92 -20.75 -13.86
C VAL A 392 4.15 -19.28 -14.22
N ALA A 393 4.86 -19.04 -15.31
CA ALA A 393 5.10 -17.69 -15.83
C ALA A 393 3.94 -17.29 -16.74
N VAL A 394 3.21 -16.19 -16.39
CA VAL A 394 1.95 -15.82 -17.03
C VAL A 394 2.09 -14.52 -17.81
N GLY A 395 1.79 -14.56 -19.10
CA GLY A 395 1.72 -13.37 -19.95
C GLY A 395 2.72 -13.38 -21.11
N GLY A 396 3.12 -12.19 -21.56
CA GLY A 396 3.95 -11.99 -22.73
C GLY A 396 5.45 -12.17 -22.51
N ARG A 397 6.23 -11.31 -23.17
CA ARG A 397 7.70 -11.39 -23.24
C ARG A 397 8.36 -11.40 -21.87
N GLU A 398 7.94 -10.57 -20.93
CA GLU A 398 8.53 -10.47 -19.59
C GLU A 398 8.32 -11.77 -18.79
N ALA A 399 7.18 -12.44 -18.97
CA ALA A 399 6.93 -13.74 -18.36
C ALA A 399 7.86 -14.83 -18.93
N SER A 400 8.18 -14.77 -20.24
CA SER A 400 9.16 -15.71 -20.82
C SER A 400 10.56 -15.58 -20.21
N TRP A 401 10.93 -14.39 -19.74
CA TRP A 401 12.21 -14.20 -19.04
C TRP A 401 12.23 -14.83 -17.63
N LEU A 402 11.08 -14.87 -16.94
CA LEU A 402 10.95 -15.63 -15.68
C LEU A 402 11.22 -17.11 -15.92
N GLN A 403 10.59 -17.70 -16.94
CA GLN A 403 10.83 -19.10 -17.29
C GLN A 403 12.26 -19.35 -17.73
N LEU A 404 12.84 -18.46 -18.56
CA LEU A 404 14.23 -18.57 -19.00
C LEU A 404 15.20 -18.57 -17.82
N GLY A 405 14.97 -17.70 -16.82
CA GLY A 405 15.75 -17.67 -15.60
C GLY A 405 15.70 -18.99 -14.84
N ALA A 406 14.50 -19.57 -14.69
CA ALA A 406 14.34 -20.89 -14.07
C ALA A 406 15.04 -22.00 -14.88
N TYR A 407 14.88 -22.01 -16.19
CA TYR A 407 15.56 -22.97 -17.09
C TYR A 407 17.08 -22.89 -16.96
N ASN A 408 17.65 -21.69 -16.98
CA ASN A 408 19.08 -21.45 -16.82
C ASN A 408 19.62 -21.86 -15.43
N GLU A 409 18.77 -21.94 -14.41
CA GLU A 409 19.12 -22.37 -13.05
C GLU A 409 18.90 -23.87 -12.81
N GLY A 410 18.41 -24.63 -13.81
CA GLY A 410 18.29 -26.08 -13.75
C GLY A 410 16.88 -26.66 -13.80
N SER A 411 15.85 -25.84 -14.04
CA SER A 411 14.48 -26.30 -14.25
C SER A 411 14.28 -26.74 -15.71
N TRP A 412 14.66 -27.98 -16.01
CA TRP A 412 14.70 -28.52 -17.40
C TRP A 412 13.49 -29.37 -17.76
N GLY A 413 12.64 -29.68 -16.81
CA GLY A 413 11.45 -30.48 -16.97
C GLY A 413 10.17 -29.62 -16.95
N GLU A 414 9.14 -30.17 -16.36
CA GLU A 414 7.83 -29.53 -16.23
C GLU A 414 7.73 -28.61 -15.00
N GLU A 415 8.84 -28.39 -14.27
CA GLU A 415 8.88 -27.56 -13.06
C GLU A 415 8.73 -26.06 -13.38
N SER A 416 8.97 -25.65 -14.63
CA SER A 416 8.69 -24.28 -15.07
C SER A 416 7.97 -24.28 -16.41
N VAL A 417 6.85 -23.57 -16.47
CA VAL A 417 6.03 -23.43 -17.66
C VAL A 417 5.70 -21.97 -17.94
N HIS A 418 5.55 -21.64 -19.22
CA HIS A 418 5.05 -20.33 -19.67
C HIS A 418 3.66 -20.50 -20.29
N VAL A 419 2.72 -19.68 -19.85
CA VAL A 419 1.34 -19.64 -20.37
C VAL A 419 0.99 -18.24 -20.85
N SER A 420 0.10 -18.16 -21.84
CA SER A 420 -0.21 -16.91 -22.54
C SER A 420 -0.90 -15.85 -21.66
N ASP A 421 -1.77 -16.29 -20.75
CA ASP A 421 -2.68 -15.42 -20.03
C ASP A 421 -3.21 -16.07 -18.74
N ALA A 422 -4.02 -15.31 -18.02
CA ALA A 422 -4.62 -15.75 -16.76
C ALA A 422 -5.52 -16.97 -16.90
N GLN A 423 -6.27 -17.09 -18.01
CA GLN A 423 -7.16 -18.23 -18.22
C GLN A 423 -6.36 -19.53 -18.43
N ALA A 424 -5.31 -19.49 -19.23
CA ALA A 424 -4.42 -20.65 -19.44
C ALA A 424 -3.75 -21.08 -18.12
N ALA A 425 -3.41 -20.11 -17.24
CA ALA A 425 -2.90 -20.41 -15.90
C ALA A 425 -3.96 -21.12 -15.05
N VAL A 426 -5.21 -20.67 -15.05
CA VAL A 426 -6.32 -21.29 -14.31
C VAL A 426 -6.55 -22.73 -14.79
N ASP A 427 -6.57 -22.95 -16.10
CA ASP A 427 -6.81 -24.28 -16.69
C ASP A 427 -5.71 -25.26 -16.30
N LEU A 428 -4.44 -24.82 -16.36
CA LEU A 428 -3.28 -25.60 -15.91
C LEU A 428 -3.40 -25.95 -14.42
N LEU A 429 -3.64 -24.95 -13.57
CA LEU A 429 -3.71 -25.13 -12.13
C LEU A 429 -4.87 -26.07 -11.74
N ARG A 430 -6.04 -25.95 -12.37
CA ARG A 430 -7.17 -26.84 -12.13
C ARG A 430 -6.86 -28.30 -12.50
N SER A 431 -6.04 -28.53 -13.51
CA SER A 431 -5.67 -29.88 -13.95
C SER A 431 -4.59 -30.56 -13.09
N GLU A 432 -3.72 -29.76 -12.42
CA GLU A 432 -2.52 -30.29 -11.77
C GLU A 432 -2.48 -30.08 -10.25
N LEU A 433 -3.28 -29.16 -9.68
CA LEU A 433 -3.30 -28.93 -8.23
C LEU A 433 -3.79 -30.17 -7.47
N ARG A 434 -3.20 -30.39 -6.30
CA ARG A 434 -3.52 -31.51 -5.40
C ARG A 434 -3.84 -30.97 -4.00
N PRO A 435 -4.64 -31.67 -3.22
CA PRO A 435 -4.86 -31.33 -1.82
C PRO A 435 -3.55 -31.08 -1.08
N GLY A 436 -3.49 -29.97 -0.34
CA GLY A 436 -2.32 -29.59 0.42
C GLY A 436 -1.30 -28.71 -0.33
N ASP A 437 -1.47 -28.44 -1.61
CA ASP A 437 -0.58 -27.53 -2.37
C ASP A 437 -0.67 -26.08 -1.84
N VAL A 438 0.42 -25.32 -1.99
CA VAL A 438 0.47 -23.88 -1.67
C VAL A 438 0.73 -23.11 -2.96
N VAL A 439 -0.16 -22.17 -3.29
CA VAL A 439 -0.12 -21.40 -4.56
C VAL A 439 0.04 -19.93 -4.26
N LEU A 440 1.17 -19.34 -4.67
CA LEU A 440 1.38 -17.88 -4.68
C LEU A 440 0.98 -17.33 -6.05
N VAL A 441 0.17 -16.27 -6.06
CA VAL A 441 -0.19 -15.52 -7.28
C VAL A 441 0.30 -14.09 -7.15
N LYS A 442 1.22 -13.65 -8.05
CA LYS A 442 1.81 -12.31 -7.97
C LYS A 442 2.20 -11.72 -9.33
N ALA A 443 1.77 -10.48 -9.58
CA ALA A 443 2.17 -9.68 -10.74
C ALA A 443 1.95 -8.19 -10.48
N SER A 444 2.42 -7.35 -11.39
CA SER A 444 2.01 -5.93 -11.43
C SER A 444 0.51 -5.81 -11.72
N ARG A 445 -0.11 -4.76 -11.17
CA ARG A 445 -1.56 -4.52 -11.25
C ARG A 445 -2.14 -4.62 -12.66
N SER A 446 -1.39 -4.15 -13.66
CA SER A 446 -1.80 -4.15 -15.07
C SER A 446 -1.98 -5.54 -15.68
N VAL A 447 -1.49 -6.60 -15.03
CA VAL A 447 -1.60 -8.00 -15.51
C VAL A 447 -2.93 -8.64 -15.09
N GLY A 448 -3.49 -8.24 -13.94
CA GLY A 448 -4.80 -8.71 -13.48
C GLY A 448 -4.81 -10.15 -12.94
N LEU A 449 -3.68 -10.65 -12.39
CA LEU A 449 -3.59 -12.03 -11.89
C LEU A 449 -4.42 -12.31 -10.62
N GLU A 450 -4.98 -11.29 -9.97
CA GLU A 450 -5.97 -11.51 -8.90
C GLU A 450 -7.16 -12.36 -9.36
N SER A 451 -7.48 -12.35 -10.66
CA SER A 451 -8.50 -13.19 -11.27
C SER A 451 -8.16 -14.68 -11.20
N VAL A 452 -6.87 -15.04 -11.29
CA VAL A 452 -6.40 -16.44 -11.14
C VAL A 452 -6.66 -16.90 -9.71
N ALA A 453 -6.25 -16.12 -8.72
CA ALA A 453 -6.48 -16.46 -7.30
C ALA A 453 -7.99 -16.61 -7.01
N GLN A 454 -8.82 -15.69 -7.52
CA GLN A 454 -10.27 -15.78 -7.33
C GLN A 454 -10.86 -17.03 -8.01
N ALA A 455 -10.51 -17.33 -9.24
CA ALA A 455 -10.99 -18.50 -9.96
C ALA A 455 -10.62 -19.84 -9.28
N LEU A 456 -9.48 -19.87 -8.59
CA LEU A 456 -9.08 -21.02 -7.79
C LEU A 456 -9.90 -21.16 -6.50
N LEU A 457 -10.25 -20.05 -5.86
CA LEU A 457 -11.12 -20.04 -4.68
C LEU A 457 -12.56 -20.47 -5.02
N ASP A 458 -13.11 -19.95 -6.12
CA ASP A 458 -14.48 -20.28 -6.58
C ASP A 458 -14.60 -21.78 -6.94
N SER A 459 -13.59 -22.40 -7.53
CA SER A 459 -13.59 -23.83 -7.89
C SER A 459 -13.64 -24.76 -6.68
N GLY A 460 -13.19 -24.34 -5.50
CA GLY A 460 -13.28 -25.11 -4.27
C GLY A 460 -14.70 -25.24 -3.74
N VAL A 461 -15.57 -24.28 -4.07
CA VAL A 461 -16.98 -24.25 -3.63
C VAL A 461 -17.84 -25.18 -4.50
N GLU A 462 -17.54 -25.31 -5.81
CA GLU A 462 -18.29 -26.18 -6.72
C GLU A 462 -18.10 -27.68 -6.41
N GLY A 463 -16.95 -28.08 -5.85
CA GLY A 463 -16.71 -29.46 -5.42
C GLY A 463 -17.59 -29.94 -4.25
N GLU A 464 -18.03 -29.03 -3.37
CA GLU A 464 -18.95 -29.35 -2.27
C GLU A 464 -20.41 -29.57 -2.69
N VAL A 465 -20.85 -28.90 -3.78
CA VAL A 465 -22.22 -29.01 -4.29
C VAL A 465 -22.40 -30.29 -5.11
N ALA A 466 -21.35 -30.79 -5.74
CA ALA A 466 -21.37 -32.04 -6.52
C ALA A 466 -21.21 -33.32 -5.67
N ALA A 467 -20.79 -33.19 -4.40
CA ALA A 467 -20.58 -34.30 -3.46
C ALA A 467 -21.73 -34.48 -2.45
N ARG A 468 -22.79 -33.70 -2.55
CA ARG A 468 -24.05 -33.85 -1.81
C ARG A 468 -25.16 -34.26 -2.76
#